data_00676a3fa968a609dc9241aa833f7179
#
_entry.id   00676a3fa968a609dc9241aa833f7179
#
_cell.length_a   1.000
_cell.length_b   1.000
_cell.length_c   1.000
_cell.angle_alpha   90.00
_cell.angle_beta   90.00
_cell.angle_gamma   90.00
#
_symmetry.space_group_name_H-M   'P 1'
#
loop_
_entity.id
_entity.type
_entity.pdbx_description
1 polymer ?
#
loop_
_entity_poly.entity_id
_entity_poly.type
_entity_poly.pdbx_seq_one_letter_code
_entity_poly.pdbx_strand_id
1 'polypeptide(L)'
;MIALRSVLFNTIFYANLIIRMIVLSPYYFVVPRLTAYAIPKNWARSNHWLMRMIIGTTFEIEGLENLPDGSFILAPKHQSFWDTYALLPKLKDPVYILKRELMWIPLFGWYAKKQRMIPVDRGARGKVMVEVLKRTREELSTGRQLIIYPEGTRRPPGAEPVYKYGIARMYRDLAIPVVPVAMHPGLFWPRRSFRRYPGHFKVRILPPIMPGMDPDAFFAHLIEVTERASDELLLDTVERNPHLPLPPTAIARLTELRKVKAATA
;
A
#
# COMPACT_ATOMS: atom_id res chain seq x y z
N MET A 1 -6.92 26.03 10.77
CA MET A 1 -7.88 24.91 10.74
C MET A 1 -7.25 23.55 10.39
N ILE A 2 -6.37 23.44 9.39
CA ILE A 2 -5.73 22.14 8.98
C ILE A 2 -5.00 21.48 10.16
N ALA A 3 -4.17 22.21 10.91
CA ALA A 3 -3.41 21.65 12.04
C ALA A 3 -4.34 21.06 13.13
N LEU A 4 -5.39 21.77 13.51
CA LEU A 4 -6.35 21.30 14.52
C LEU A 4 -7.07 20.03 14.07
N ARG A 5 -7.59 20.00 12.83
CA ARG A 5 -8.21 18.80 12.24
C ARG A 5 -7.24 17.64 12.17
N SER A 6 -5.96 17.91 11.85
CA SER A 6 -4.92 16.88 11.78
C SER A 6 -4.61 16.28 13.16
N VAL A 7 -4.52 17.12 14.21
CA VAL A 7 -4.32 16.64 15.58
C VAL A 7 -5.51 15.79 16.01
N LEU A 8 -6.73 16.30 15.84
CA LEU A 8 -7.95 15.56 16.17
C LEU A 8 -8.02 14.21 15.47
N PHE A 9 -7.78 14.20 14.15
CA PHE A 9 -7.78 12.96 13.37
C PHE A 9 -6.70 11.98 13.86
N ASN A 10 -5.46 12.44 14.04
CA ASN A 10 -4.38 11.56 14.48
C ASN A 10 -4.68 10.97 15.87
N THR A 11 -5.19 11.77 16.79
CA THR A 11 -5.57 11.29 18.13
C THR A 11 -6.66 10.21 18.04
N ILE A 12 -7.73 10.47 17.30
CA ILE A 12 -8.83 9.50 17.14
C ILE A 12 -8.36 8.26 16.37
N PHE A 13 -7.52 8.43 15.35
CA PHE A 13 -6.95 7.33 14.56
C PHE A 13 -6.17 6.34 15.43
N TYR A 14 -5.22 6.85 16.25
CA TYR A 14 -4.44 5.98 17.13
C TYR A 14 -5.25 5.45 18.31
N ALA A 15 -6.16 6.24 18.87
CA ALA A 15 -7.09 5.77 19.89
C ALA A 15 -7.98 4.63 19.36
N ASN A 16 -8.56 4.79 18.18
CA ASN A 16 -9.34 3.76 17.51
C ASN A 16 -8.54 2.45 17.28
N LEU A 17 -7.26 2.57 16.91
CA LEU A 17 -6.38 1.42 16.76
C LEU A 17 -6.15 0.72 18.10
N ILE A 18 -5.66 1.46 19.10
CA ILE A 18 -5.23 0.92 20.40
C ILE A 18 -6.43 0.34 21.16
N ILE A 19 -7.55 1.08 21.25
CA ILE A 19 -8.75 0.64 21.96
C ILE A 19 -9.28 -0.65 21.34
N ARG A 20 -9.40 -0.71 20.01
CA ARG A 20 -9.85 -1.94 19.33
C ARG A 20 -8.90 -3.10 19.54
N MET A 21 -7.59 -2.86 19.48
CA MET A 21 -6.61 -3.92 19.74
C MET A 21 -6.71 -4.47 21.16
N ILE A 22 -7.00 -3.62 22.15
CA ILE A 22 -7.15 -4.06 23.55
C ILE A 22 -8.51 -4.75 23.75
N VAL A 23 -9.60 -4.04 23.44
CA VAL A 23 -10.96 -4.48 23.75
C VAL A 23 -11.36 -5.73 22.95
N LEU A 24 -10.96 -5.82 21.68
CA LEU A 24 -11.32 -6.94 20.83
C LEU A 24 -10.30 -8.10 20.86
N SER A 25 -9.19 -7.99 21.61
CA SER A 25 -8.18 -9.04 21.74
C SER A 25 -8.76 -10.38 22.19
N PRO A 26 -9.59 -10.48 23.24
CA PRO A 26 -10.14 -11.77 23.67
C PRO A 26 -10.88 -12.46 22.53
N TYR A 27 -11.78 -11.75 21.85
CA TYR A 27 -12.48 -12.29 20.69
C TYR A 27 -11.54 -12.61 19.55
N TYR A 28 -10.62 -11.69 19.20
CA TYR A 28 -9.67 -11.83 18.10
C TYR A 28 -8.85 -13.12 18.21
N PHE A 29 -8.35 -13.47 19.39
CA PHE A 29 -7.49 -14.64 19.58
C PHE A 29 -8.23 -15.96 19.67
N VAL A 30 -9.51 -15.94 20.06
CA VAL A 30 -10.34 -17.17 20.19
C VAL A 30 -10.92 -17.61 18.83
N VAL A 31 -11.44 -16.68 18.02
CA VAL A 31 -12.09 -17.03 16.75
C VAL A 31 -11.09 -17.50 15.67
N PRO A 32 -11.53 -18.25 14.65
CA PRO A 32 -10.68 -18.62 13.52
C PRO A 32 -10.03 -17.40 12.84
N ARG A 33 -8.82 -17.57 12.28
CA ARG A 33 -8.01 -16.51 11.67
C ARG A 33 -8.79 -15.66 10.64
N LEU A 34 -9.52 -16.29 9.73
CA LEU A 34 -10.31 -15.58 8.71
C LEU A 34 -11.42 -14.72 9.33
N THR A 35 -12.11 -15.23 10.35
CA THR A 35 -13.11 -14.46 11.10
C THR A 35 -12.48 -13.28 11.81
N ALA A 36 -11.33 -13.50 12.47
CA ALA A 36 -10.57 -12.45 13.12
C ALA A 36 -10.17 -11.31 12.17
N TYR A 37 -9.99 -11.61 10.87
CA TYR A 37 -9.63 -10.61 9.86
C TYR A 37 -10.69 -9.51 9.66
N ALA A 38 -11.92 -9.75 10.06
CA ALA A 38 -12.98 -8.74 10.04
C ALA A 38 -12.61 -7.51 10.90
N ILE A 39 -11.86 -7.69 12.00
CA ILE A 39 -11.47 -6.61 12.91
C ILE A 39 -10.56 -5.57 12.21
N PRO A 40 -9.39 -5.94 11.65
CA PRO A 40 -8.54 -4.98 10.93
C PRO A 40 -9.22 -4.41 9.68
N LYS A 41 -10.07 -5.17 8.97
CA LYS A 41 -10.86 -4.64 7.85
C LYS A 41 -11.86 -3.58 8.29
N ASN A 42 -12.56 -3.82 9.41
CA ASN A 42 -13.51 -2.85 9.97
C ASN A 42 -12.79 -1.61 10.50
N TRP A 43 -11.62 -1.78 11.13
CA TRP A 43 -10.77 -0.67 11.53
C TRP A 43 -10.33 0.18 10.32
N ALA A 44 -9.95 -0.42 9.22
CA ALA A 44 -9.62 0.29 7.99
C ALA A 44 -10.81 1.11 7.46
N ARG A 45 -12.02 0.49 7.39
CA ARG A 45 -13.24 1.19 6.97
C ARG A 45 -13.58 2.39 7.88
N SER A 46 -13.49 2.20 9.20
CA SER A 46 -13.74 3.28 10.15
C SER A 46 -12.76 4.44 10.01
N ASN A 47 -11.47 4.15 9.70
CA ASN A 47 -10.49 5.20 9.47
C ASN A 47 -10.67 5.93 8.14
N HIS A 48 -11.15 5.27 7.09
CA HIS A 48 -11.57 5.94 5.86
C HIS A 48 -12.71 6.91 6.12
N TRP A 49 -13.70 6.47 6.91
CA TRP A 49 -14.82 7.34 7.32
C TRP A 49 -14.34 8.53 8.18
N LEU A 50 -13.48 8.29 9.18
CA LEU A 50 -12.90 9.35 10.02
C LEU A 50 -12.09 10.35 9.18
N MET A 51 -11.31 9.89 8.22
CA MET A 51 -10.53 10.73 7.33
C MET A 51 -11.43 11.64 6.49
N ARG A 52 -12.54 11.09 5.97
CA ARG A 52 -13.55 11.87 5.25
C ARG A 52 -14.21 12.92 6.15
N MET A 53 -14.64 12.54 7.36
CA MET A 53 -15.43 13.41 8.25
C MET A 53 -14.57 14.49 8.91
N ILE A 54 -13.37 14.17 9.35
CA ILE A 54 -12.52 15.09 10.13
C ILE A 54 -11.63 15.91 9.22
N ILE A 55 -10.96 15.26 8.25
CA ILE A 55 -10.01 15.94 7.37
C ILE A 55 -10.71 16.49 6.14
N GLY A 56 -11.73 15.79 5.61
CA GLY A 56 -12.34 16.07 4.32
C GLY A 56 -11.57 15.43 3.17
N THR A 57 -10.82 14.34 3.43
CA THR A 57 -10.12 13.60 2.39
C THR A 57 -10.95 12.39 1.97
N THR A 58 -11.17 12.27 0.67
CA THR A 58 -11.87 11.15 0.04
C THR A 58 -10.99 10.50 -1.01
N PHE A 59 -11.34 9.28 -1.40
CA PHE A 59 -10.65 8.57 -2.47
C PHE A 59 -11.60 7.67 -3.23
N GLU A 60 -11.21 7.36 -4.46
CA GLU A 60 -11.88 6.42 -5.34
C GLU A 60 -10.90 5.31 -5.74
N ILE A 61 -11.39 4.09 -5.92
CA ILE A 61 -10.59 2.96 -6.40
C ILE A 61 -11.10 2.57 -7.77
N GLU A 62 -10.26 2.76 -8.78
CA GLU A 62 -10.47 2.32 -10.16
C GLU A 62 -9.83 0.94 -10.37
N GLY A 63 -10.42 0.09 -11.22
CA GLY A 63 -9.82 -1.18 -11.62
C GLY A 63 -9.96 -2.29 -10.59
N LEU A 64 -10.98 -2.27 -9.74
CA LEU A 64 -11.24 -3.39 -8.79
C LEU A 64 -11.47 -4.71 -9.51
N GLU A 65 -12.00 -4.67 -10.73
CA GLU A 65 -12.21 -5.80 -11.64
C GLU A 65 -10.89 -6.45 -12.11
N ASN A 66 -9.78 -5.75 -11.99
CA ASN A 66 -8.45 -6.27 -12.32
C ASN A 66 -7.86 -7.19 -11.23
N LEU A 67 -8.51 -7.31 -10.08
CA LEU A 67 -8.06 -8.22 -9.04
C LEU A 67 -8.41 -9.66 -9.45
N PRO A 68 -7.40 -10.54 -9.63
CA PRO A 68 -7.65 -11.93 -9.98
C PRO A 68 -8.35 -12.69 -8.84
N ASP A 69 -9.08 -13.72 -9.19
CA ASP A 69 -9.51 -14.71 -8.22
C ASP A 69 -8.31 -15.53 -7.70
N GLY A 70 -8.36 -15.92 -6.43
CA GLY A 70 -7.32 -16.74 -5.79
C GLY A 70 -6.09 -15.94 -5.36
N SER A 71 -4.92 -16.52 -5.62
CA SER A 71 -3.63 -15.97 -5.16
C SER A 71 -3.00 -15.05 -6.20
N PHE A 72 -2.57 -13.89 -5.75
CA PHE A 72 -1.81 -12.94 -6.54
C PHE A 72 -0.91 -12.08 -5.64
N ILE A 73 0.03 -11.38 -6.25
CA ILE A 73 0.84 -10.34 -5.59
C ILE A 73 0.24 -8.99 -5.91
N LEU A 74 -0.17 -8.24 -4.90
CA LEU A 74 -0.53 -6.83 -5.04
C LEU A 74 0.74 -5.99 -4.83
N ALA A 75 1.08 -5.16 -5.80
CA ALA A 75 2.32 -4.38 -5.85
C ALA A 75 2.05 -2.86 -5.86
N PRO A 76 1.59 -2.28 -4.74
CA PRO A 76 1.26 -0.86 -4.70
C PRO A 76 2.50 0.02 -4.52
N LYS A 77 2.42 1.25 -5.02
CA LYS A 77 3.33 2.33 -4.63
C LYS A 77 3.24 2.60 -3.14
N HIS A 78 4.34 3.03 -2.53
CA HIS A 78 4.42 3.24 -1.09
C HIS A 78 4.82 4.67 -0.73
N GLN A 79 3.87 5.48 -0.25
CA GLN A 79 4.08 6.89 0.03
C GLN A 79 3.67 7.31 1.44
N SER A 80 2.68 6.62 2.02
CA SER A 80 1.99 7.03 3.22
C SER A 80 1.83 5.87 4.21
N PHE A 81 1.38 6.15 5.42
CA PHE A 81 0.85 5.11 6.30
C PHE A 81 -0.51 4.59 5.80
N TRP A 82 -1.27 5.45 5.12
CA TRP A 82 -2.58 5.13 4.57
C TRP A 82 -2.56 3.91 3.64
N ASP A 83 -1.56 3.78 2.78
CA ASP A 83 -1.41 2.68 1.81
C ASP A 83 -1.37 1.31 2.49
N THR A 84 -0.89 1.26 3.74
CA THR A 84 -0.73 -0.02 4.47
C THR A 84 -2.05 -0.66 4.86
N TYR A 85 -3.15 0.10 4.88
CA TYR A 85 -4.46 -0.43 5.24
C TYR A 85 -5.57 -0.13 4.23
N ALA A 86 -5.28 0.74 3.26
CA ALA A 86 -6.30 1.26 2.34
C ALA A 86 -7.06 0.18 1.58
N LEU A 87 -6.36 -0.78 1.03
CA LEU A 87 -6.93 -1.85 0.21
C LEU A 87 -7.37 -3.07 1.04
N LEU A 88 -7.07 -3.10 2.34
CA LEU A 88 -7.40 -4.22 3.22
C LEU A 88 -8.88 -4.64 3.14
N PRO A 89 -9.87 -3.71 3.13
CA PRO A 89 -11.28 -4.07 3.02
C PRO A 89 -11.69 -4.70 1.68
N LYS A 90 -10.87 -4.55 0.64
CA LYS A 90 -11.16 -5.03 -0.72
C LYS A 90 -10.56 -6.41 -1.02
N LEU A 91 -9.64 -6.88 -0.18
CA LEU A 91 -8.98 -8.17 -0.34
C LEU A 91 -9.63 -9.25 0.53
N LYS A 92 -9.64 -10.49 0.05
CA LYS A 92 -10.27 -11.61 0.74
C LYS A 92 -9.48 -12.02 1.99
N ASP A 93 -8.21 -12.33 1.80
CA ASP A 93 -7.31 -12.82 2.85
C ASP A 93 -5.87 -12.32 2.61
N PRO A 94 -5.61 -11.02 2.77
CA PRO A 94 -4.29 -10.46 2.49
C PRO A 94 -3.24 -10.91 3.49
N VAL A 95 -2.00 -11.08 3.00
CA VAL A 95 -0.80 -11.30 3.79
C VAL A 95 0.26 -10.27 3.42
N TYR A 96 0.97 -9.74 4.41
CA TYR A 96 2.00 -8.73 4.19
C TYR A 96 3.38 -9.28 4.45
N ILE A 97 4.34 -8.88 3.60
CA ILE A 97 5.74 -8.91 3.97
C ILE A 97 6.04 -7.64 4.77
N LEU A 98 6.37 -7.79 6.02
CA LEU A 98 6.61 -6.67 6.94
C LEU A 98 8.00 -6.72 7.58
N LYS A 99 8.45 -5.58 8.08
CA LYS A 99 9.73 -5.47 8.77
C LYS A 99 9.70 -6.31 10.06
N ARG A 100 10.73 -7.13 10.30
CA ARG A 100 10.81 -8.06 11.45
C ARG A 100 10.59 -7.36 12.79
N GLU A 101 11.12 -6.15 12.96
CA GLU A 101 11.01 -5.37 14.20
C GLU A 101 9.57 -4.98 14.55
N LEU A 102 8.67 -4.94 13.57
CA LEU A 102 7.26 -4.71 13.83
C LEU A 102 6.61 -5.85 14.63
N MET A 103 7.19 -7.05 14.57
CA MET A 103 6.73 -8.19 15.37
C MET A 103 6.99 -8.01 16.88
N TRP A 104 7.87 -7.09 17.26
CA TRP A 104 8.20 -6.80 18.67
C TRP A 104 7.28 -5.74 19.29
N ILE A 105 6.46 -5.06 18.49
CA ILE A 105 5.48 -4.11 19.00
C ILE A 105 4.39 -4.88 19.75
N PRO A 106 4.19 -4.58 21.06
CA PRO A 106 3.16 -5.23 21.85
C PRO A 106 1.78 -5.19 21.17
N LEU A 107 0.99 -6.23 21.33
CA LEU A 107 -0.29 -6.47 20.66
C LEU A 107 -0.15 -6.61 19.14
N PHE A 108 0.43 -5.61 18.43
CA PHE A 108 0.56 -5.64 16.98
C PHE A 108 1.29 -6.90 16.49
N GLY A 109 2.40 -7.27 17.11
CA GLY A 109 3.16 -8.48 16.75
C GLY A 109 2.33 -9.77 16.94
N TRP A 110 1.52 -9.84 17.98
CA TRP A 110 0.62 -10.98 18.20
C TRP A 110 -0.50 -11.05 17.16
N TYR A 111 -1.09 -9.89 16.82
CA TYR A 111 -2.07 -9.77 15.72
C TYR A 111 -1.47 -10.21 14.40
N ALA A 112 -0.27 -9.71 14.06
CA ALA A 112 0.46 -10.06 12.86
C ALA A 112 0.81 -11.56 12.81
N LYS A 113 1.22 -12.13 13.94
CA LYS A 113 1.50 -13.58 14.06
C LYS A 113 0.24 -14.42 13.81
N LYS A 114 -0.90 -14.06 14.41
CA LYS A 114 -2.17 -14.76 14.17
C LYS A 114 -2.59 -14.68 12.71
N GLN A 115 -2.38 -13.54 12.05
CA GLN A 115 -2.66 -13.39 10.62
C GLN A 115 -1.58 -14.00 9.71
N ARG A 116 -0.58 -14.68 10.29
CA ARG A 116 0.51 -15.35 9.55
C ARG A 116 1.24 -14.39 8.61
N MET A 117 1.49 -13.15 9.07
CA MET A 117 2.28 -12.17 8.32
C MET A 117 3.73 -12.65 8.18
N ILE A 118 4.39 -12.26 7.10
CA ILE A 118 5.73 -12.72 6.74
C ILE A 118 6.75 -11.66 7.20
N PRO A 119 7.43 -11.85 8.34
CA PRO A 119 8.45 -10.92 8.78
C PRO A 119 9.74 -11.09 7.98
N VAL A 120 10.34 -9.97 7.57
CA VAL A 120 11.61 -9.96 6.85
C VAL A 120 12.63 -9.09 7.56
N ASP A 121 13.84 -9.61 7.70
CA ASP A 121 15.01 -8.84 8.06
C ASP A 121 15.64 -8.24 6.80
N ARG A 122 15.47 -6.93 6.63
CA ARG A 122 15.95 -6.22 5.44
C ARG A 122 17.48 -6.04 5.40
N GLY A 123 18.17 -6.30 6.50
CA GLY A 123 19.63 -6.25 6.62
C GLY A 123 20.32 -7.55 6.20
N ALA A 124 19.62 -8.66 6.25
CA ALA A 124 20.20 -9.98 5.95
C ALA A 124 20.09 -10.33 4.46
N ARG A 125 21.22 -10.58 3.82
CA ARG A 125 21.34 -10.90 2.39
C ARG A 125 21.15 -12.41 2.12
N GLY A 126 20.68 -12.76 0.91
CA GLY A 126 20.70 -14.14 0.39
C GLY A 126 19.76 -15.13 1.06
N LYS A 127 20.16 -15.76 2.16
CA LYS A 127 19.40 -16.81 2.86
C LYS A 127 17.99 -16.38 3.30
N VAL A 128 17.79 -15.09 3.58
CA VAL A 128 16.48 -14.53 3.98
C VAL A 128 15.47 -14.57 2.83
N MET A 129 15.91 -14.35 1.59
CA MET A 129 15.01 -14.41 0.43
C MET A 129 14.44 -15.83 0.24
N VAL A 130 15.24 -16.87 0.44
CA VAL A 130 14.78 -18.26 0.33
C VAL A 130 13.69 -18.56 1.35
N GLU A 131 13.89 -18.15 2.62
CA GLU A 131 12.89 -18.36 3.68
C GLU A 131 11.61 -17.54 3.43
N VAL A 132 11.75 -16.29 2.96
CA VAL A 132 10.59 -15.45 2.58
C VAL A 132 9.81 -16.09 1.43
N LEU A 133 10.48 -16.59 0.40
CA LEU A 133 9.84 -17.29 -0.72
C LEU A 133 9.12 -18.56 -0.29
N LYS A 134 9.76 -19.37 0.58
CA LYS A 134 9.13 -20.57 1.13
C LYS A 134 7.83 -20.23 1.85
N ARG A 135 7.89 -19.32 2.85
CA ARG A 135 6.71 -18.89 3.60
C ARG A 135 5.65 -18.25 2.70
N THR A 136 6.07 -17.45 1.73
CA THR A 136 5.14 -16.84 0.78
C THR A 136 4.42 -17.91 -0.02
N ARG A 137 5.10 -18.93 -0.52
CA ARG A 137 4.50 -20.04 -1.25
C ARG A 137 3.49 -20.81 -0.38
N GLU A 138 3.84 -21.08 0.87
CA GLU A 138 2.93 -21.74 1.82
C GLU A 138 1.65 -20.92 2.05
N GLU A 139 1.76 -19.59 2.22
CA GLU A 139 0.58 -18.75 2.42
C GLU A 139 -0.27 -18.63 1.14
N LEU A 140 0.37 -18.46 -0.02
CA LEU A 140 -0.32 -18.33 -1.30
C LEU A 140 -0.99 -19.61 -1.76
N SER A 141 -0.49 -20.80 -1.38
CA SER A 141 -1.14 -22.07 -1.72
C SER A 141 -2.56 -22.21 -1.13
N THR A 142 -2.92 -21.35 -0.18
CA THR A 142 -4.25 -21.30 0.45
C THR A 142 -5.19 -20.25 -0.18
N GLY A 143 -4.83 -19.64 -1.32
CA GLY A 143 -5.67 -18.65 -2.00
C GLY A 143 -5.52 -17.21 -1.45
N ARG A 144 -4.44 -16.92 -0.72
CA ARG A 144 -4.18 -15.60 -0.12
C ARG A 144 -3.62 -14.60 -1.12
N GLN A 145 -3.78 -13.32 -0.83
CA GLN A 145 -3.24 -12.21 -1.62
C GLN A 145 -2.03 -11.61 -0.90
N LEU A 146 -0.85 -11.66 -1.54
CA LEU A 146 0.35 -11.06 -0.99
C LEU A 146 0.40 -9.57 -1.29
N ILE A 147 0.62 -8.74 -0.27
CA ILE A 147 0.91 -7.32 -0.46
C ILE A 147 2.40 -7.08 -0.25
N ILE A 148 3.06 -6.59 -1.28
CA ILE A 148 4.46 -6.20 -1.25
C ILE A 148 4.63 -4.83 -1.89
N TYR A 149 5.37 -3.95 -1.21
CA TYR A 149 5.72 -2.65 -1.75
C TYR A 149 7.05 -2.74 -2.51
N PRO A 150 7.05 -2.65 -3.86
CA PRO A 150 8.28 -2.87 -4.64
C PRO A 150 9.40 -1.88 -4.34
N GLU A 151 9.04 -0.66 -3.91
CA GLU A 151 10.00 0.37 -3.51
C GLU A 151 10.73 0.04 -2.19
N GLY A 152 10.20 -0.88 -1.39
CA GLY A 152 10.77 -1.32 -0.10
C GLY A 152 10.74 -0.26 1.02
N THR A 153 10.40 0.99 0.71
CA THR A 153 10.26 2.09 1.68
C THR A 153 9.32 3.14 1.11
N ARG A 154 8.70 3.95 2.00
CA ARG A 154 7.86 5.08 1.58
C ARG A 154 8.68 6.15 0.88
N ARG A 155 8.30 6.50 -0.34
CA ARG A 155 8.91 7.57 -1.14
C ARG A 155 7.94 8.75 -1.29
N PRO A 156 8.45 9.99 -1.39
CA PRO A 156 7.57 11.14 -1.62
C PRO A 156 6.92 11.06 -3.01
N PRO A 157 5.72 11.63 -3.20
CA PRO A 157 5.09 11.73 -4.52
C PRO A 157 6.00 12.39 -5.55
N GLY A 158 6.04 11.86 -6.77
CA GLY A 158 6.87 12.35 -7.87
C GLY A 158 8.38 12.10 -7.74
N ALA A 159 8.82 11.34 -6.71
CA ALA A 159 10.22 10.93 -6.60
C ALA A 159 10.60 9.92 -7.68
N GLU A 160 11.86 10.01 -8.14
CA GLU A 160 12.44 9.03 -9.06
C GLU A 160 12.13 7.58 -8.62
N PRO A 161 11.70 6.71 -9.54
CA PRO A 161 11.36 5.33 -9.22
C PRO A 161 12.61 4.54 -8.77
N VAL A 162 12.50 3.92 -7.59
CA VAL A 162 13.53 3.01 -7.08
C VAL A 162 12.86 1.73 -6.62
N TYR A 163 12.85 0.73 -7.47
CA TYR A 163 12.25 -0.57 -7.21
C TYR A 163 13.31 -1.59 -6.78
N LYS A 164 12.91 -2.53 -5.94
CA LYS A 164 13.77 -3.62 -5.49
C LYS A 164 13.54 -4.86 -6.35
N TYR A 165 14.59 -5.38 -6.94
CA TYR A 165 14.54 -6.55 -7.84
C TYR A 165 13.96 -7.83 -7.20
N GLY A 166 13.82 -7.83 -5.88
CA GLY A 166 13.19 -8.94 -5.14
C GLY A 166 11.80 -9.32 -5.64
N ILE A 167 11.03 -8.36 -6.18
CA ILE A 167 9.71 -8.66 -6.76
C ILE A 167 9.82 -9.48 -8.05
N ALA A 168 10.84 -9.26 -8.88
CA ALA A 168 11.06 -10.04 -10.09
C ALA A 168 11.43 -11.50 -9.77
N ARG A 169 12.24 -11.71 -8.72
CA ARG A 169 12.51 -13.06 -8.21
C ARG A 169 11.24 -13.74 -7.70
N MET A 170 10.41 -13.02 -6.95
CA MET A 170 9.13 -13.56 -6.46
C MET A 170 8.18 -13.90 -7.61
N TYR A 171 8.08 -13.03 -8.62
CA TYR A 171 7.28 -13.27 -9.82
C TYR A 171 7.69 -14.56 -10.52
N ARG A 172 9.00 -14.75 -10.78
CA ARG A 172 9.54 -15.95 -11.41
C ARG A 172 9.28 -17.20 -10.55
N ASP A 173 9.61 -17.14 -9.26
CA ASP A 173 9.65 -18.33 -8.40
C ASP A 173 8.27 -18.76 -7.92
N LEU A 174 7.30 -17.85 -7.84
CA LEU A 174 5.93 -18.14 -7.42
C LEU A 174 5.00 -18.43 -8.59
N ALA A 175 5.31 -17.92 -9.78
CA ALA A 175 4.54 -18.08 -11.02
C ALA A 175 3.05 -17.73 -10.85
N ILE A 176 2.75 -16.60 -10.20
CA ILE A 176 1.40 -16.07 -9.98
C ILE A 176 1.27 -14.64 -10.51
N PRO A 177 0.05 -14.16 -10.80
CA PRO A 177 -0.17 -12.80 -11.28
C PRO A 177 0.37 -11.75 -10.31
N VAL A 178 0.91 -10.65 -10.86
CA VAL A 178 1.29 -9.45 -10.12
C VAL A 178 0.41 -8.30 -10.56
N VAL A 179 -0.27 -7.66 -9.61
CA VAL A 179 -1.21 -6.56 -9.83
C VAL A 179 -0.55 -5.25 -9.38
N PRO A 180 -0.12 -4.39 -10.31
CA PRO A 180 0.44 -3.09 -9.97
C PRO A 180 -0.66 -2.14 -9.47
N VAL A 181 -0.32 -1.24 -8.52
CA VAL A 181 -1.27 -0.22 -8.05
C VAL A 181 -0.60 1.14 -7.96
N ALA A 182 -1.14 2.10 -8.69
CA ALA A 182 -0.71 3.50 -8.68
C ALA A 182 -1.57 4.34 -7.73
N MET A 183 -0.95 5.25 -6.97
CA MET A 183 -1.65 6.13 -6.04
C MET A 183 -0.76 7.26 -5.51
N HIS A 184 -1.36 8.37 -5.06
CA HIS A 184 -0.64 9.49 -4.44
C HIS A 184 -1.17 9.90 -3.06
N PRO A 185 -1.39 8.99 -2.10
CA PRO A 185 -1.86 9.34 -0.76
C PRO A 185 -0.84 10.19 0.01
N GLY A 186 0.43 10.17 -0.39
CA GLY A 186 1.49 10.99 0.22
C GLY A 186 1.28 12.50 0.08
N LEU A 187 0.47 12.96 -0.87
CA LEU A 187 0.06 14.37 -1.00
C LEU A 187 -0.90 14.79 0.10
N PHE A 188 -1.74 13.89 0.59
CA PHE A 188 -2.76 14.14 1.62
C PHE A 188 -2.30 13.73 3.02
N TRP A 189 -1.51 12.67 3.09
CA TRP A 189 -0.93 12.14 4.32
C TRP A 189 0.59 11.95 4.16
N PRO A 190 1.36 13.06 4.20
CA PRO A 190 2.81 13.01 3.99
C PRO A 190 3.54 12.16 5.04
N ARG A 191 4.60 11.48 4.61
CA ARG A 191 5.51 10.79 5.52
C ARG A 191 6.19 11.79 6.47
N ARG A 192 6.34 11.41 7.73
CA ARG A 192 7.00 12.22 8.78
C ARG A 192 6.35 13.59 9.03
N SER A 193 5.06 13.73 8.71
CA SER A 193 4.27 14.91 9.02
C SER A 193 3.07 14.54 9.88
N PHE A 194 2.70 15.40 10.81
CA PHE A 194 1.43 15.26 11.52
C PHE A 194 0.25 15.84 10.74
N ARG A 195 0.52 16.67 9.74
CA ARG A 195 -0.51 17.33 8.93
C ARG A 195 -1.20 16.35 7.99
N ARG A 196 -2.51 16.54 7.85
CA ARG A 196 -3.39 15.84 6.91
C ARG A 196 -4.12 16.90 6.10
N TYR A 197 -4.23 16.68 4.80
CA TYR A 197 -4.80 17.67 3.90
C TYR A 197 -6.11 17.18 3.32
N PRO A 198 -7.15 18.03 3.24
CA PRO A 198 -8.41 17.67 2.59
C PRO A 198 -8.24 17.53 1.09
N GLY A 199 -9.20 16.86 0.44
CA GLY A 199 -9.28 16.75 -1.01
C GLY A 199 -9.68 15.36 -1.48
N HIS A 200 -9.51 15.11 -2.77
CA HIS A 200 -9.88 13.86 -3.41
C HIS A 200 -8.73 13.30 -4.25
N PHE A 201 -8.50 11.99 -4.19
CA PHE A 201 -7.52 11.31 -5.03
C PHE A 201 -8.01 9.95 -5.49
N LYS A 202 -7.41 9.46 -6.55
CA LYS A 202 -7.69 8.14 -7.11
C LYS A 202 -6.59 7.15 -6.75
N VAL A 203 -7.01 5.91 -6.59
CA VAL A 203 -6.16 4.72 -6.52
C VAL A 203 -6.48 3.89 -7.75
N ARG A 204 -5.49 3.55 -8.56
CA ARG A 204 -5.70 2.77 -9.77
C ARG A 204 -5.05 1.40 -9.64
N ILE A 205 -5.88 0.37 -9.66
CA ILE A 205 -5.47 -1.02 -9.75
C ILE A 205 -5.32 -1.34 -11.24
N LEU A 206 -4.11 -1.64 -11.67
CA LEU A 206 -3.80 -1.89 -13.07
C LEU A 206 -4.09 -3.35 -13.46
N PRO A 207 -4.21 -3.66 -14.75
CA PRO A 207 -4.33 -5.03 -15.21
C PRO A 207 -3.21 -5.92 -14.66
N PRO A 208 -3.52 -7.18 -14.31
CA PRO A 208 -2.54 -8.10 -13.76
C PRO A 208 -1.48 -8.45 -14.82
N ILE A 209 -0.21 -8.44 -14.42
CA ILE A 209 0.89 -8.99 -15.21
C ILE A 209 0.90 -10.50 -14.94
N MET A 210 0.52 -11.27 -15.95
CA MET A 210 0.40 -12.72 -15.87
C MET A 210 1.80 -13.38 -15.82
N PRO A 211 1.95 -14.54 -15.15
CA PRO A 211 3.23 -15.25 -15.11
C PRO A 211 3.68 -15.73 -16.51
N GLY A 212 5.01 -15.87 -16.69
CA GLY A 212 5.59 -16.38 -17.93
C GLY A 212 6.53 -15.42 -18.66
N MET A 213 6.59 -14.14 -18.27
CA MET A 213 7.60 -13.22 -18.82
C MET A 213 8.99 -13.52 -18.24
N ASP A 214 10.02 -13.16 -19.00
CA ASP A 214 11.37 -13.07 -18.46
C ASP A 214 11.41 -12.12 -17.26
N PRO A 215 12.15 -12.43 -16.18
CA PRO A 215 12.17 -11.62 -14.97
C PRO A 215 12.63 -10.17 -15.16
N ASP A 216 13.57 -9.91 -16.06
CA ASP A 216 14.07 -8.55 -16.34
C ASP A 216 13.04 -7.77 -17.16
N ALA A 217 12.42 -8.43 -18.16
CA ALA A 217 11.31 -7.86 -18.92
C ALA A 217 10.10 -7.56 -18.02
N PHE A 218 9.73 -8.49 -17.13
CA PHE A 218 8.69 -8.25 -16.12
C PHE A 218 9.01 -7.03 -15.25
N PHE A 219 10.26 -6.94 -14.75
CA PHE A 219 10.66 -5.86 -13.86
C PHE A 219 10.59 -4.50 -14.54
N ALA A 220 11.06 -4.40 -15.78
CA ALA A 220 10.98 -3.20 -16.59
C ALA A 220 9.50 -2.82 -16.86
N HIS A 221 8.68 -3.79 -17.26
CA HIS A 221 7.26 -3.58 -17.53
C HIS A 221 6.47 -3.15 -16.29
N LEU A 222 6.73 -3.78 -15.13
CA LEU A 222 6.10 -3.39 -13.85
C LEU A 222 6.38 -1.92 -13.53
N ILE A 223 7.62 -1.47 -13.68
CA ILE A 223 8.02 -0.08 -13.44
C ILE A 223 7.29 0.83 -14.44
N GLU A 224 7.39 0.54 -15.72
CA GLU A 224 6.80 1.34 -16.79
C GLU A 224 5.30 1.58 -16.57
N VAL A 225 4.50 0.51 -16.41
CA VAL A 225 3.05 0.65 -16.27
C VAL A 225 2.65 1.35 -14.98
N THR A 226 3.39 1.09 -13.88
CA THR A 226 3.10 1.71 -12.59
C THR A 226 3.43 3.20 -12.59
N GLU A 227 4.59 3.58 -13.15
CA GLU A 227 5.00 4.98 -13.17
C GLU A 227 4.17 5.79 -14.17
N ARG A 228 3.84 5.24 -15.34
CA ARG A 228 2.91 5.91 -16.27
C ARG A 228 1.56 6.21 -15.62
N ALA A 229 0.94 5.23 -14.98
CA ALA A 229 -0.31 5.45 -14.27
C ALA A 229 -0.17 6.42 -13.08
N SER A 230 0.98 6.39 -12.39
CA SER A 230 1.28 7.34 -11.32
C SER A 230 1.41 8.77 -11.83
N ASP A 231 2.05 8.99 -12.97
CA ASP A 231 2.18 10.31 -13.59
C ASP A 231 0.82 10.90 -13.99
N GLU A 232 -0.04 10.07 -14.60
CA GLU A 232 -1.41 10.45 -14.93
C GLU A 232 -2.22 10.85 -13.68
N LEU A 233 -2.13 10.03 -12.63
CA LEU A 233 -2.79 10.30 -11.36
C LEU A 233 -2.22 11.52 -10.64
N LEU A 234 -0.92 11.80 -10.77
CA LEU A 234 -0.30 12.99 -10.20
C LEU A 234 -0.87 14.26 -10.83
N LEU A 235 -0.97 14.29 -12.16
CA LEU A 235 -1.58 15.41 -12.91
C LEU A 235 -3.04 15.61 -12.49
N ASP A 236 -3.87 14.56 -12.54
CA ASP A 236 -5.29 14.62 -12.13
C ASP A 236 -5.45 15.08 -10.67
N THR A 237 -4.63 14.53 -9.76
CA THR A 237 -4.72 14.85 -8.34
C THR A 237 -4.40 16.32 -8.06
N VAL A 238 -3.38 16.87 -8.70
CA VAL A 238 -2.97 18.26 -8.48
C VAL A 238 -3.95 19.25 -9.14
N GLU A 239 -4.47 18.90 -10.30
CA GLU A 239 -5.50 19.72 -10.98
C GLU A 239 -6.78 19.81 -10.12
N ARG A 240 -7.24 18.70 -9.57
CA ARG A 240 -8.42 18.66 -8.68
C ARG A 240 -8.21 19.30 -7.32
N ASN A 241 -6.96 19.39 -6.85
CA ASN A 241 -6.64 19.85 -5.50
C ASN A 241 -5.52 20.92 -5.52
N PRO A 242 -5.75 22.10 -6.12
CA PRO A 242 -4.72 23.13 -6.29
C PRO A 242 -4.19 23.72 -4.98
N HIS A 243 -4.86 23.47 -3.88
CA HIS A 243 -4.48 23.94 -2.53
C HIS A 243 -3.47 23.05 -1.81
N LEU A 244 -3.12 21.89 -2.37
CA LEU A 244 -2.17 20.97 -1.72
C LEU A 244 -0.75 21.52 -1.71
N PRO A 245 -0.05 21.42 -0.58
CA PRO A 245 1.39 21.69 -0.55
C PRO A 245 2.14 20.55 -1.24
N LEU A 246 2.73 20.85 -2.39
CA LEU A 246 3.46 19.86 -3.16
C LEU A 246 4.90 19.72 -2.66
N PRO A 247 5.40 18.48 -2.47
CA PRO A 247 6.81 18.26 -2.20
C PRO A 247 7.66 18.64 -3.43
N PRO A 248 8.95 19.00 -3.24
CA PRO A 248 9.84 19.36 -4.36
C PRO A 248 9.90 18.30 -5.48
N THR A 249 9.83 17.03 -5.12
CA THR A 249 9.81 15.91 -6.08
C THR A 249 8.58 15.94 -6.98
N ALA A 250 7.40 16.24 -6.43
CA ALA A 250 6.17 16.35 -7.22
C ALA A 250 6.21 17.58 -8.13
N ILE A 251 6.75 18.71 -7.66
CA ILE A 251 6.90 19.92 -8.48
C ILE A 251 7.82 19.65 -9.66
N ALA A 252 8.98 19.03 -9.43
CA ALA A 252 9.93 18.69 -10.49
C ALA A 252 9.28 17.75 -11.53
N ARG A 253 8.62 16.68 -11.07
CA ARG A 253 7.96 15.71 -11.96
C ARG A 253 6.83 16.35 -12.78
N LEU A 254 5.99 17.17 -12.17
CA LEU A 254 4.93 17.89 -12.88
C LEU A 254 5.48 18.83 -13.95
N THR A 255 6.63 19.48 -13.70
CA THR A 255 7.28 20.35 -14.66
C THR A 255 7.73 19.56 -15.89
N GLU A 256 8.31 18.38 -15.71
CA GLU A 256 8.70 17.48 -16.80
C GLU A 256 7.49 16.99 -17.59
N LEU A 257 6.45 16.50 -16.91
CA LEU A 257 5.25 15.98 -17.56
C LEU A 257 4.54 17.05 -18.42
N ARG A 258 4.48 18.28 -17.92
CA ARG A 258 3.88 19.40 -18.66
C ARG A 258 4.69 19.80 -19.90
N LYS A 259 6.03 19.74 -19.83
CA LYS A 259 6.90 19.97 -20.99
C LYS A 259 6.69 18.91 -22.07
N VAL A 260 6.63 17.62 -21.69
CA VAL A 260 6.37 16.51 -22.61
C VAL A 260 5.00 16.71 -23.29
N LYS A 261 3.96 17.01 -22.52
CA LYS A 261 2.61 17.23 -23.05
C LYS A 261 2.55 18.41 -24.03
N ALA A 262 3.27 19.50 -23.74
CA ALA A 262 3.34 20.66 -24.64
C ALA A 262 4.14 20.40 -25.92
N ALA A 263 5.10 19.44 -25.89
CA ALA A 263 5.88 19.06 -27.08
C ALA A 263 5.15 18.05 -27.98
N THR A 264 4.08 17.39 -27.47
CA THR A 264 3.28 16.39 -28.22
C THR A 264 1.91 16.88 -28.65
N ALA A 265 1.53 18.11 -28.26
CA ALA A 265 0.31 18.81 -28.69
C ALA A 265 0.60 19.79 -29.83
#